data_cef6d885dc729dbf8b2d5a4048927ced
#
_entry.id   cef6d885dc729dbf8b2d5a4048927ced
#
_cell.length_a   1.000
_cell.length_b   1.000
_cell.length_c   1.000
_cell.angle_alpha   90.00
_cell.angle_beta   90.00
_cell.angle_gamma   90.00
#
_symmetry.space_group_name_H-M   'P 1'
#
loop_
_entity.id
_entity.type
_entity.pdbx_description
1 polymer ?
#
loop_
_entity_poly.entity_id
_entity_poly.type
_entity_poly.pdbx_seq_one_letter_code
_entity_poly.pdbx_strand_id
1 'polypeptide(L)'
;MIKPKAGTRLIAAEACLLLLNHGWAVYPKLSSILIYPSAFRVQREELQADGVVKSSEHHVLGESWGNGRVILSWDDVKNGATDFTDGHNVVLHEFAHQLDAESGTTNGAPPLRHNTYKSWSKVFTENFEDLRERSRRHQTTVMDTYGATNPAEFFAVATETFFEEPHQLYDRRPELYDELCHYYQLDPRNWHRKGATHAAGTLSE
;
A
#
# COMPACT_ATOMS: atom_id res chain seq x y z
N MET A 1 28.07 -15.81 -7.85
CA MET A 1 26.75 -15.18 -7.94
C MET A 1 25.93 -15.66 -6.76
N ILE A 2 25.60 -14.76 -5.83
CA ILE A 2 24.83 -15.11 -4.60
C ILE A 2 23.39 -15.34 -5.05
N LYS A 3 22.84 -16.54 -4.80
CA LYS A 3 21.42 -16.81 -5.05
C LYS A 3 20.60 -16.02 -4.01
N PRO A 4 19.64 -15.17 -4.42
CA PRO A 4 18.80 -14.46 -3.48
C PRO A 4 17.98 -15.45 -2.65
N LYS A 5 17.85 -15.17 -1.34
CA LYS A 5 17.00 -15.97 -0.45
C LYS A 5 15.53 -15.88 -0.92
N ALA A 6 14.73 -16.91 -0.61
CA ALA A 6 13.32 -16.97 -1.04
C ALA A 6 12.53 -15.68 -0.68
N GLY A 7 12.74 -15.15 0.52
CA GLY A 7 12.10 -13.90 0.96
C GLY A 7 12.45 -12.67 0.10
N THR A 8 13.70 -12.54 -0.35
CA THR A 8 14.09 -11.43 -1.24
C THR A 8 13.37 -11.51 -2.60
N ARG A 9 13.08 -12.73 -3.09
CA ARG A 9 12.35 -12.92 -4.36
C ARG A 9 10.88 -12.56 -4.21
N LEU A 10 10.27 -12.89 -3.09
CA LEU A 10 8.88 -12.56 -2.78
C LEU A 10 8.69 -11.05 -2.77
N ILE A 11 9.44 -10.34 -1.93
CA ILE A 11 9.40 -8.88 -1.85
C ILE A 11 9.64 -8.23 -3.23
N ALA A 12 10.64 -8.73 -3.98
CA ALA A 12 10.92 -8.19 -5.30
C ALA A 12 9.76 -8.45 -6.28
N ALA A 13 9.09 -9.59 -6.21
CA ALA A 13 7.93 -9.90 -7.06
C ALA A 13 6.76 -8.96 -6.79
N GLU A 14 6.41 -8.76 -5.51
CA GLU A 14 5.33 -7.86 -5.11
C GLU A 14 5.66 -6.39 -5.44
N ALA A 15 6.89 -5.95 -5.17
CA ALA A 15 7.34 -4.61 -5.56
C ALA A 15 7.29 -4.40 -7.08
N CYS A 16 7.67 -5.41 -7.87
CA CYS A 16 7.60 -5.34 -9.33
C CYS A 16 6.16 -5.42 -9.86
N LEU A 17 5.21 -5.96 -9.10
CA LEU A 17 3.80 -5.97 -9.47
C LEU A 17 3.27 -4.56 -9.71
N LEU A 18 3.65 -3.60 -8.87
CA LEU A 18 3.29 -2.19 -9.00
C LEU A 18 3.85 -1.52 -10.27
N LEU A 19 4.84 -2.13 -10.90
CA LEU A 19 5.57 -1.58 -12.05
C LEU A 19 5.29 -2.30 -13.36
N LEU A 20 4.44 -3.33 -13.37
CA LEU A 20 4.28 -4.24 -14.52
C LEU A 20 4.08 -3.51 -15.86
N ASN A 21 3.37 -2.40 -15.86
CA ASN A 21 3.10 -1.63 -17.07
C ASN A 21 3.65 -0.19 -17.00
N HIS A 22 4.45 0.13 -15.98
CA HIS A 22 5.20 1.37 -15.93
C HIS A 22 6.46 1.24 -16.80
N GLY A 23 6.56 2.02 -17.86
CA GLY A 23 7.65 1.94 -18.85
C GLY A 23 8.96 2.61 -18.44
N TRP A 24 9.21 2.88 -17.15
CA TRP A 24 10.39 3.61 -16.68
C TRP A 24 11.15 2.91 -15.55
N ALA A 25 12.24 3.57 -15.16
CA ALA A 25 13.17 3.08 -14.16
C ALA A 25 12.48 2.72 -12.84
N VAL A 26 12.87 1.59 -12.32
CA VAL A 26 12.33 0.94 -11.13
C VAL A 26 12.81 1.68 -9.88
N TYR A 27 11.90 2.34 -9.16
CA TYR A 27 12.17 2.96 -7.85
C TYR A 27 13.50 3.73 -7.79
N PRO A 28 13.68 4.83 -8.52
CA PRO A 28 14.98 5.49 -8.72
C PRO A 28 15.59 6.01 -7.42
N LYS A 29 14.78 6.21 -6.40
CA LYS A 29 15.23 6.67 -5.08
C LYS A 29 15.51 5.52 -4.11
N LEU A 30 15.11 4.28 -4.41
CA LEU A 30 15.30 3.15 -3.53
C LEU A 30 16.79 2.83 -3.36
N SER A 31 17.28 2.91 -2.14
CA SER A 31 18.68 2.66 -1.79
C SER A 31 18.89 1.34 -1.07
N SER A 32 17.94 0.94 -0.24
CA SER A 32 18.07 -0.29 0.56
C SER A 32 16.71 -0.80 1.05
N ILE A 33 16.61 -2.11 1.20
CA ILE A 33 15.49 -2.80 1.84
C ILE A 33 16.04 -3.54 3.06
N LEU A 34 15.56 -3.19 4.25
CA LEU A 34 15.92 -3.83 5.50
C LEU A 34 14.78 -4.76 5.92
N ILE A 35 15.11 -6.00 6.26
CA ILE A 35 14.12 -7.00 6.63
C ILE A 35 14.40 -7.44 8.07
N TYR A 36 13.48 -7.14 8.97
CA TYR A 36 13.51 -7.62 10.35
C TYR A 36 12.69 -8.91 10.49
N PRO A 37 13.03 -9.79 11.44
CA PRO A 37 12.30 -11.06 11.62
C PRO A 37 10.81 -10.88 11.93
N SER A 38 10.47 -9.86 12.74
CA SER A 38 9.10 -9.56 13.18
C SER A 38 8.88 -8.05 13.27
N ALA A 39 7.64 -7.64 13.53
CA ALA A 39 7.29 -6.23 13.76
C ALA A 39 8.23 -5.60 14.81
N PHE A 40 8.62 -4.37 14.56
CA PHE A 40 9.55 -3.63 15.41
C PHE A 40 8.87 -2.35 15.93
N ARG A 41 9.37 -1.86 17.06
CA ARG A 41 8.89 -0.61 17.64
C ARG A 41 9.81 0.53 17.22
N VAL A 42 9.21 1.58 16.66
CA VAL A 42 9.91 2.85 16.43
C VAL A 42 9.38 3.86 17.43
N GLN A 43 10.29 4.46 18.18
CA GLN A 43 9.96 5.66 18.96
C GLN A 43 9.99 6.85 18.00
N ARG A 44 8.83 7.44 17.74
CA ARG A 44 8.74 8.72 17.06
C ARG A 44 8.60 9.83 18.09
N GLU A 45 9.51 10.79 18.03
CA GLU A 45 9.42 12.04 18.76
C GLU A 45 8.73 13.07 17.86
N GLU A 46 7.48 13.39 18.14
CA GLU A 46 6.76 14.46 17.47
C GLU A 46 6.80 15.72 18.32
N LEU A 47 7.40 16.79 17.78
CA LEU A 47 7.34 18.12 18.37
C LEU A 47 5.93 18.68 18.12
N GLN A 48 5.13 18.79 19.16
CA GLN A 48 3.80 19.39 19.06
C GLN A 48 3.91 20.92 18.95
N ALA A 49 2.85 21.57 18.43
CA ALA A 49 2.79 23.01 18.22
C ALA A 49 2.96 23.83 19.53
N ASP A 50 2.79 23.20 20.69
CA ASP A 50 3.02 23.76 22.04
C ASP A 50 4.47 23.58 22.55
N GLY A 51 5.36 23.02 21.72
CA GLY A 51 6.76 22.78 22.07
C GLY A 51 7.01 21.52 22.91
N VAL A 52 5.97 20.72 23.16
CA VAL A 52 6.11 19.44 23.88
C VAL A 52 6.50 18.33 22.92
N VAL A 53 7.56 17.60 23.24
CA VAL A 53 7.96 16.37 22.51
C VAL A 53 7.10 15.23 23.03
N LYS A 54 6.17 14.76 22.18
CA LYS A 54 5.39 13.56 22.46
C LYS A 54 6.12 12.36 21.86
N SER A 55 6.63 11.49 22.74
CA SER A 55 7.15 10.19 22.31
C SER A 55 5.98 9.22 22.20
N SER A 56 5.72 8.71 21.00
CA SER A 56 4.74 7.66 20.76
C SER A 56 5.45 6.41 20.24
N GLU A 57 5.15 5.26 20.87
CA GLU A 57 5.60 3.96 20.35
C GLU A 57 4.61 3.52 19.27
N HIS A 58 5.11 3.40 18.05
CA HIS A 58 4.35 2.81 16.95
C HIS A 58 4.89 1.41 16.67
N HIS A 59 3.99 0.42 16.61
CA HIS A 59 4.31 -0.87 16.01
C HIS A 59 4.37 -0.65 14.51
N VAL A 60 5.53 -0.82 13.92
CA VAL A 60 5.76 -0.61 12.50
C VAL A 60 5.91 -1.98 11.85
N LEU A 61 4.97 -2.30 10.95
CA LEU A 61 4.99 -3.50 10.13
C LEU A 61 5.90 -3.30 8.92
N GLY A 62 5.94 -2.05 8.43
CA GLY A 62 6.81 -1.53 7.40
C GLY A 62 7.06 -0.04 7.59
N GLU A 63 8.05 0.52 6.97
CA GLU A 63 8.33 1.96 6.96
C GLU A 63 9.14 2.33 5.72
N SER A 64 8.63 3.31 4.99
CA SER A 64 9.31 3.91 3.85
C SER A 64 9.88 5.27 4.25
N TRP A 65 11.21 5.36 4.31
CA TRP A 65 11.88 6.61 4.68
C TRP A 65 12.17 7.45 3.45
N GLY A 66 11.95 8.75 3.56
CA GLY A 66 12.22 9.71 2.46
C GLY A 66 13.65 9.72 1.91
N ASN A 67 14.57 8.95 2.53
CA ASN A 67 15.93 8.73 2.06
C ASN A 67 16.08 7.45 1.18
N GLY A 68 15.00 6.87 0.72
CA GLY A 68 15.00 5.67 -0.14
C GLY A 68 15.20 4.35 0.60
N ARG A 69 14.95 4.30 1.89
CA ARG A 69 14.97 3.05 2.66
C ARG A 69 13.57 2.52 2.84
N VAL A 70 13.40 1.23 2.59
CA VAL A 70 12.21 0.46 2.94
C VAL A 70 12.58 -0.52 4.05
N ILE A 71 11.80 -0.55 5.12
CA ILE A 71 11.98 -1.47 6.24
C ILE A 71 10.74 -2.35 6.31
N LEU A 72 10.91 -3.66 6.40
CA LEU A 72 9.82 -4.63 6.38
C LEU A 72 9.99 -5.63 7.53
N SER A 73 8.87 -6.01 8.12
CA SER A 73 8.77 -7.18 8.99
C SER A 73 8.59 -8.44 8.14
N TRP A 74 9.45 -9.43 8.35
CA TRP A 74 9.36 -10.69 7.60
C TRP A 74 8.08 -11.48 7.90
N ASP A 75 7.59 -11.41 9.15
CA ASP A 75 6.34 -12.06 9.51
C ASP A 75 5.16 -11.44 8.74
N ASP A 76 5.12 -10.12 8.59
CA ASP A 76 4.05 -9.44 7.87
C ASP A 76 4.17 -9.63 6.35
N VAL A 77 5.39 -9.66 5.81
CA VAL A 77 5.62 -10.05 4.40
C VAL A 77 5.07 -11.45 4.11
N LYS A 78 5.27 -12.42 5.02
CA LYS A 78 4.72 -13.77 4.84
C LYS A 78 3.19 -13.78 4.93
N ASN A 79 2.63 -13.02 5.86
CA ASN A 79 1.18 -12.93 6.04
C ASN A 79 0.52 -12.40 4.78
N GLY A 80 0.94 -11.23 4.25
CA GLY A 80 0.41 -10.66 3.03
C GLY A 80 0.60 -11.59 1.81
N ALA A 81 1.74 -12.31 1.72
CA ALA A 81 1.96 -13.28 0.64
C ALA A 81 1.12 -14.56 0.76
N THR A 82 0.55 -14.85 1.93
CA THR A 82 -0.25 -16.06 2.17
C THR A 82 -1.74 -15.82 1.92
N ASP A 83 -2.20 -14.61 2.22
CA ASP A 83 -3.58 -14.20 1.99
C ASP A 83 -3.61 -12.94 1.11
N PHE A 84 -4.02 -13.08 -0.15
CA PHE A 84 -4.20 -11.98 -1.11
C PHE A 84 -5.66 -11.52 -1.20
N THR A 85 -6.43 -11.68 -0.12
CA THR A 85 -7.87 -11.40 -0.11
C THR A 85 -8.32 -10.62 1.11
N ASP A 86 -7.40 -10.21 1.98
CA ASP A 86 -7.70 -9.48 3.22
C ASP A 86 -7.44 -7.97 3.11
N GLY A 87 -6.89 -7.50 2.01
CA GLY A 87 -6.58 -6.09 1.75
C GLY A 87 -5.37 -5.56 2.51
N HIS A 88 -4.50 -6.45 3.03
CA HIS A 88 -3.34 -6.09 3.85
C HIS A 88 -2.04 -6.68 3.32
N ASN A 89 -1.26 -5.87 2.64
CA ASN A 89 0.05 -6.27 2.11
C ASN A 89 1.11 -5.20 2.35
N VAL A 90 1.95 -5.45 3.36
CA VAL A 90 3.00 -4.51 3.78
C VAL A 90 3.99 -4.18 2.65
N VAL A 91 4.24 -5.10 1.72
CA VAL A 91 5.16 -4.83 0.60
C VAL A 91 4.50 -3.88 -0.39
N LEU A 92 3.25 -4.13 -0.78
CA LEU A 92 2.51 -3.22 -1.67
C LEU A 92 2.38 -1.83 -1.03
N HIS A 93 2.09 -1.77 0.28
CA HIS A 93 1.99 -0.54 1.06
C HIS A 93 3.27 0.30 0.98
N GLU A 94 4.39 -0.27 1.39
CA GLU A 94 5.67 0.45 1.46
C GLU A 94 6.19 0.84 0.08
N PHE A 95 5.96 0.01 -0.92
CA PHE A 95 6.36 0.34 -2.28
C PHE A 95 5.41 1.34 -2.96
N ALA A 96 4.15 1.45 -2.54
CA ALA A 96 3.29 2.56 -2.92
C ALA A 96 3.85 3.90 -2.40
N HIS A 97 4.34 3.95 -1.16
CA HIS A 97 5.03 5.13 -0.65
C HIS A 97 6.32 5.46 -1.44
N GLN A 98 7.05 4.46 -1.93
CA GLN A 98 8.19 4.71 -2.82
C GLN A 98 7.76 5.36 -4.13
N LEU A 99 6.63 4.94 -4.72
CA LEU A 99 6.06 5.58 -5.92
C LEU A 99 5.61 7.01 -5.63
N ASP A 100 4.92 7.24 -4.52
CA ASP A 100 4.47 8.58 -4.12
C ASP A 100 5.66 9.53 -3.91
N ALA A 101 6.74 9.04 -3.28
CA ALA A 101 7.96 9.82 -3.05
C ALA A 101 8.69 10.25 -4.33
N GLU A 102 8.45 9.62 -5.47
CA GLU A 102 9.08 9.98 -6.75
C GLU A 102 8.72 11.40 -7.19
N SER A 103 7.52 11.89 -6.85
CA SER A 103 7.08 13.27 -7.11
C SER A 103 7.86 14.33 -6.29
N GLY A 104 8.63 13.90 -5.29
CA GLY A 104 9.41 14.77 -4.39
C GLY A 104 8.80 14.89 -2.99
N THR A 105 7.50 14.63 -2.85
CA THR A 105 6.77 14.68 -1.58
C THR A 105 5.84 13.47 -1.49
N THR A 106 5.71 12.88 -0.31
CA THR A 106 4.72 11.83 -0.03
C THR A 106 3.41 12.50 0.35
N ASN A 107 2.50 12.63 -0.60
CA ASN A 107 1.23 13.33 -0.42
C ASN A 107 0.02 12.63 -1.05
N GLY A 108 0.18 11.35 -1.46
CA GLY A 108 -0.85 10.56 -2.11
C GLY A 108 -1.03 10.88 -3.60
N ALA A 109 -0.10 11.61 -4.20
CA ALA A 109 -0.10 11.94 -5.62
C ALA A 109 1.25 11.55 -6.26
N PRO A 110 1.43 10.27 -6.62
CA PRO A 110 2.62 9.81 -7.31
C PRO A 110 2.76 10.51 -8.67
N PRO A 111 3.90 10.37 -9.38
CA PRO A 111 4.05 10.97 -10.70
C PRO A 111 2.93 10.49 -11.65
N LEU A 112 2.07 11.40 -12.04
CA LEU A 112 0.93 11.15 -12.92
C LEU A 112 1.20 11.68 -14.33
N ARG A 113 0.50 11.14 -15.32
CA ARG A 113 0.51 11.71 -16.68
C ARG A 113 -0.10 13.11 -16.67
N HIS A 114 0.41 14.00 -17.51
CA HIS A 114 0.18 15.44 -17.48
C HIS A 114 -1.29 15.89 -17.37
N ASN A 115 -2.24 15.11 -17.87
CA ASN A 115 -3.66 15.49 -17.90
C ASN A 115 -4.51 14.84 -16.80
N THR A 116 -3.92 14.00 -15.91
CA THR A 116 -4.70 13.19 -14.95
C THR A 116 -4.70 13.75 -13.53
N TYR A 117 -3.87 14.76 -13.22
CA TYR A 117 -3.80 15.32 -11.87
C TYR A 117 -5.13 15.87 -11.35
N LYS A 118 -5.95 16.45 -12.23
CA LYS A 118 -7.24 17.04 -11.82
C LYS A 118 -8.26 15.97 -11.44
N SER A 119 -8.39 14.89 -12.22
CA SER A 119 -9.29 13.78 -11.91
C SER A 119 -8.80 13.03 -10.67
N TRP A 120 -7.51 12.71 -10.60
CA TRP A 120 -6.88 12.11 -9.44
C TRP A 120 -7.16 12.90 -8.16
N SER A 121 -6.81 14.18 -8.13
CA SER A 121 -7.01 15.02 -6.95
C SER A 121 -8.47 15.05 -6.50
N LYS A 122 -9.42 15.15 -7.43
CA LYS A 122 -10.84 15.13 -7.10
C LYS A 122 -11.24 13.79 -6.48
N VAL A 123 -11.00 12.69 -7.18
CA VAL A 123 -11.43 11.35 -6.77
C VAL A 123 -10.77 10.93 -5.47
N PHE A 124 -9.45 11.14 -5.34
CA PHE A 124 -8.71 10.79 -4.14
C PHE A 124 -9.14 11.61 -2.92
N THR A 125 -9.36 12.92 -3.09
CA THR A 125 -9.83 13.77 -1.99
C THR A 125 -11.22 13.37 -1.52
N GLU A 126 -12.17 13.16 -2.43
CA GLU A 126 -13.53 12.76 -2.10
C GLU A 126 -13.57 11.42 -1.36
N ASN A 127 -12.81 10.43 -1.83
CA ASN A 127 -12.75 9.12 -1.20
C ASN A 127 -11.98 9.13 0.14
N PHE A 128 -10.92 9.93 0.26
CA PHE A 128 -10.21 10.11 1.52
C PHE A 128 -11.09 10.74 2.60
N GLU A 129 -11.82 11.80 2.27
CA GLU A 129 -12.72 12.47 3.23
C GLU A 129 -13.90 11.55 3.61
N ASP A 130 -14.45 10.76 2.69
CA ASP A 130 -15.48 9.76 3.03
C ASP A 130 -14.91 8.67 3.95
N LEU A 131 -13.69 8.16 3.70
CA LEU A 131 -13.05 7.18 4.58
C LEU A 131 -12.84 7.75 5.98
N ARG A 132 -12.37 9.00 6.10
CA ARG A 132 -12.20 9.70 7.39
C ARG A 132 -13.52 9.82 8.15
N GLU A 133 -14.59 10.19 7.45
CA GLU A 133 -15.90 10.34 8.09
C GLU A 133 -16.45 9.00 8.56
N ARG A 134 -16.32 7.94 7.72
CA ARG A 134 -16.74 6.57 8.10
C ARG A 134 -15.91 6.03 9.26
N SER A 135 -14.60 6.24 9.25
CA SER A 135 -13.71 5.85 10.35
C SER A 135 -14.14 6.49 11.67
N ARG A 136 -14.43 7.81 11.67
CA ARG A 136 -14.94 8.52 12.86
C ARG A 136 -16.28 7.98 13.36
N ARG A 137 -17.12 7.47 12.46
CA ARG A 137 -18.42 6.88 12.78
C ARG A 137 -18.36 5.38 13.05
N HIS A 138 -17.19 4.77 13.06
CA HIS A 138 -17.00 3.32 13.19
C HIS A 138 -17.86 2.50 12.21
N GLN A 139 -18.02 2.99 10.98
CA GLN A 139 -18.73 2.32 9.92
C GLN A 139 -17.83 1.37 9.15
N THR A 140 -18.42 0.30 8.62
CA THR A 140 -17.69 -0.65 7.77
C THR A 140 -17.22 0.03 6.48
N THR A 141 -15.97 -0.20 6.12
CA THR A 141 -15.30 0.30 4.92
C THR A 141 -14.72 -0.86 4.11
N VAL A 142 -14.50 -0.68 2.83
CA VAL A 142 -13.80 -1.65 1.99
C VAL A 142 -12.29 -1.53 2.15
N MET A 143 -11.81 -0.36 2.50
CA MET A 143 -10.40 -0.08 2.77
C MET A 143 -10.16 -0.03 4.28
N ASP A 144 -8.96 -0.38 4.72
CA ASP A 144 -8.55 -0.21 6.11
C ASP A 144 -8.65 1.26 6.53
N THR A 145 -9.14 1.50 7.74
CA THR A 145 -9.28 2.83 8.31
C THR A 145 -7.95 3.52 8.59
N TYR A 146 -6.84 2.80 8.53
CA TYR A 146 -5.49 3.37 8.59
C TYR A 146 -5.26 4.36 7.44
N GLY A 147 -5.83 4.11 6.27
CA GLY A 147 -5.84 5.04 5.14
C GLY A 147 -6.50 6.40 5.43
N ALA A 148 -7.27 6.53 6.51
CA ALA A 148 -7.84 7.81 6.95
C ALA A 148 -6.86 8.74 7.68
N THR A 149 -5.63 8.28 7.94
CA THR A 149 -4.59 9.01 8.68
C THR A 149 -4.13 10.26 7.94
N ASN A 150 -3.74 10.10 6.69
CA ASN A 150 -3.31 11.19 5.80
C ASN A 150 -3.39 10.72 4.32
N PRO A 151 -3.25 11.63 3.33
CA PRO A 151 -3.38 11.26 1.93
C PRO A 151 -2.34 10.25 1.42
N ALA A 152 -1.14 10.20 1.99
CA ALA A 152 -0.12 9.23 1.60
C ALA A 152 -0.51 7.80 2.04
N GLU A 153 -1.00 7.65 3.28
CA GLU A 153 -1.53 6.38 3.79
C GLU A 153 -2.79 5.95 3.01
N PHE A 154 -3.63 6.92 2.63
CA PHE A 154 -4.79 6.64 1.79
C PHE A 154 -4.38 6.01 0.45
N PHE A 155 -3.36 6.56 -0.21
CA PHE A 155 -2.86 6.00 -1.47
C PHE A 155 -2.27 4.60 -1.27
N ALA A 156 -1.51 4.38 -0.21
CA ALA A 156 -0.91 3.08 0.09
C ALA A 156 -2.00 2.02 0.35
N VAL A 157 -2.96 2.30 1.23
CA VAL A 157 -4.08 1.39 1.52
C VAL A 157 -4.99 1.18 0.31
N ALA A 158 -5.24 2.22 -0.49
CA ALA A 158 -5.99 2.07 -1.75
C ALA A 158 -5.26 1.16 -2.74
N THR A 159 -3.91 1.19 -2.76
CA THR A 159 -3.09 0.29 -3.55
C THR A 159 -3.21 -1.15 -3.08
N GLU A 160 -3.09 -1.42 -1.78
CA GLU A 160 -3.30 -2.76 -1.23
C GLU A 160 -4.67 -3.31 -1.63
N THR A 161 -5.73 -2.56 -1.33
CA THR A 161 -7.12 -2.97 -1.64
C THR A 161 -7.33 -3.17 -3.15
N PHE A 162 -6.70 -2.35 -3.99
CA PHE A 162 -6.79 -2.46 -5.45
C PHE A 162 -6.24 -3.79 -5.97
N PHE A 163 -5.12 -4.25 -5.41
CA PHE A 163 -4.51 -5.51 -5.84
C PHE A 163 -5.14 -6.73 -5.19
N GLU A 164 -5.58 -6.65 -3.95
CA GLU A 164 -6.05 -7.80 -3.18
C GLU A 164 -7.57 -7.97 -3.18
N GLU A 165 -8.31 -6.87 -3.15
CA GLU A 165 -9.78 -6.89 -3.16
C GLU A 165 -10.40 -6.11 -4.35
N PRO A 166 -9.91 -6.31 -5.60
CA PRO A 166 -10.26 -5.47 -6.74
C PRO A 166 -11.77 -5.42 -7.04
N HIS A 167 -12.47 -6.53 -6.85
CA HIS A 167 -13.92 -6.57 -7.09
C HIS A 167 -14.68 -5.77 -6.03
N GLN A 168 -14.30 -5.87 -4.76
CA GLN A 168 -14.94 -5.13 -3.68
C GLN A 168 -14.69 -3.63 -3.82
N LEU A 169 -13.44 -3.25 -4.16
CA LEU A 169 -13.10 -1.85 -4.40
C LEU A 169 -13.91 -1.28 -5.58
N TYR A 170 -13.99 -2.00 -6.69
CA TYR A 170 -14.78 -1.57 -7.85
C TYR A 170 -16.28 -1.43 -7.50
N ASP A 171 -16.84 -2.42 -6.83
CA ASP A 171 -18.28 -2.42 -6.49
C ASP A 171 -18.64 -1.27 -5.51
N ARG A 172 -17.70 -0.84 -4.65
CA ARG A 172 -17.93 0.19 -3.62
C ARG A 172 -17.40 1.56 -4.00
N ARG A 173 -16.34 1.63 -4.81
CA ARG A 173 -15.59 2.84 -5.17
C ARG A 173 -15.14 2.80 -6.63
N PRO A 174 -16.07 2.74 -7.60
CA PRO A 174 -15.73 2.55 -9.01
C PRO A 174 -14.80 3.63 -9.55
N GLU A 175 -15.03 4.91 -9.20
CA GLU A 175 -14.18 6.01 -9.68
C GLU A 175 -12.75 5.93 -9.15
N LEU A 176 -12.56 5.55 -7.87
CA LEU A 176 -11.24 5.33 -7.28
C LEU A 176 -10.54 4.14 -7.95
N TYR A 177 -11.29 3.06 -8.18
CA TYR A 177 -10.77 1.90 -8.88
C TYR A 177 -10.29 2.24 -10.29
N ASP A 178 -11.08 3.00 -11.04
CA ASP A 178 -10.75 3.40 -12.41
C ASP A 178 -9.50 4.31 -12.45
N GLU A 179 -9.33 5.25 -11.51
CA GLU A 179 -8.11 6.06 -11.40
C GLU A 179 -6.87 5.17 -11.12
N LEU A 180 -6.99 4.16 -10.26
CA LEU A 180 -5.91 3.21 -10.00
C LEU A 180 -5.60 2.33 -11.22
N CYS A 181 -6.63 1.86 -11.96
CA CYS A 181 -6.45 1.18 -13.24
C CYS A 181 -5.68 2.04 -14.25
N HIS A 182 -6.02 3.32 -14.35
CA HIS A 182 -5.30 4.26 -15.23
C HIS A 182 -3.86 4.50 -14.77
N TYR A 183 -3.63 4.59 -13.47
CA TYR A 183 -2.30 4.77 -12.93
C TYR A 183 -1.42 3.54 -13.15
N TYR A 184 -1.86 2.37 -12.69
CA TYR A 184 -1.10 1.12 -12.80
C TYR A 184 -1.15 0.49 -14.20
N GLN A 185 -2.04 0.98 -15.09
CA GLN A 185 -2.25 0.46 -16.46
C GLN A 185 -2.56 -1.03 -16.50
N LEU A 186 -3.34 -1.49 -15.52
CA LEU A 186 -3.78 -2.87 -15.42
C LEU A 186 -5.13 -2.94 -14.67
N ASP A 187 -5.79 -4.09 -14.79
CA ASP A 187 -7.06 -4.36 -14.13
C ASP A 187 -6.97 -5.70 -13.37
N PRO A 188 -6.70 -5.68 -12.04
CA PRO A 188 -6.55 -6.89 -11.25
C PRO A 188 -7.82 -7.77 -11.17
N ARG A 189 -9.01 -7.26 -11.49
CA ARG A 189 -10.23 -8.09 -11.57
C ARG A 189 -10.09 -9.22 -12.58
N ASN A 190 -9.23 -9.05 -13.58
CA ASN A 190 -8.96 -10.10 -14.56
C ASN A 190 -8.17 -11.28 -13.96
N TRP A 191 -7.51 -11.09 -12.84
CA TRP A 191 -6.71 -12.11 -12.14
C TRP A 191 -7.53 -12.85 -11.09
N HIS A 192 -8.50 -12.16 -10.49
CA HIS A 192 -9.36 -12.69 -9.44
C HIS A 192 -10.69 -13.16 -10.02
N ARG A 193 -10.99 -14.46 -9.95
CA ARG A 193 -12.30 -14.95 -10.34
C ARG A 193 -13.37 -14.54 -9.33
N LYS A 194 -14.46 -13.89 -9.77
CA LYS A 194 -15.63 -13.66 -8.92
C LYS A 194 -16.09 -15.01 -8.33
N GLY A 195 -16.00 -15.15 -7.01
CA GLY A 195 -16.55 -16.33 -6.28
C GLY A 195 -15.58 -17.45 -5.98
N ALA A 196 -14.28 -17.26 -6.03
CA ALA A 196 -13.33 -18.18 -5.39
C ALA A 196 -13.36 -17.97 -3.87
N THR A 197 -14.46 -18.39 -3.22
CA THR A 197 -14.45 -18.66 -1.79
C THR A 197 -13.41 -19.73 -1.52
N HIS A 198 -12.49 -19.48 -0.61
CA HIS A 198 -11.51 -20.43 -0.11
C HIS A 198 -12.18 -21.77 0.22
N ALA A 199 -12.02 -22.76 -0.65
CA ALA A 199 -12.12 -24.13 -0.22
C ALA A 199 -10.85 -24.39 0.60
N ALA A 200 -10.97 -24.31 1.93
CA ALA A 200 -9.94 -24.78 2.84
C ALA A 200 -9.62 -26.23 2.45
N GLY A 201 -8.50 -26.41 1.76
CA GLY A 201 -7.95 -27.71 1.44
C GLY A 201 -7.51 -28.37 2.74
N THR A 202 -8.38 -29.22 3.29
CA THR A 202 -7.97 -30.25 4.24
C THR A 202 -6.92 -31.11 3.56
N LEU A 203 -5.67 -30.86 3.88
CA LEU A 203 -4.60 -31.83 3.70
C LEU A 203 -4.84 -32.92 4.77
N SER A 204 -5.51 -33.97 4.38
CA SER A 204 -5.50 -35.23 5.12
C SER A 204 -4.31 -36.06 4.67
N GLU A 205 -3.44 -36.40 5.64
CA GLU A 205 -2.44 -37.48 5.75
C GLU A 205 -1.37 -37.57 4.65
#